data_c00bb693b4beca2287d0d71d07dbe923
#
_entry.id   c00bb693b4beca2287d0d71d07dbe923
#
_cell.length_a   1.000
_cell.length_b   1.000
_cell.length_c   1.000
_cell.angle_alpha   90.00
_cell.angle_beta   90.00
_cell.angle_gamma   90.00
#
_symmetry.space_group_name_H-M   'P 1'
#
loop_
_entity.id
_entity.type
_entity.pdbx_description
1 polymer ?
#
loop_
_entity_poly.entity_id
_entity_poly.type
_entity_poly.pdbx_seq_one_letter_code
_entity_poly.pdbx_strand_id
1 'polypeptide(L)'
;VGSLVITVAPAIGPTVGGAVSSILPWRAIFVIVIPIILLVSLPVGLKCVEQHRPTEEARLNSLQFVSIVLALCGLVMFLNQAGVAVSAAVSGGSATVSAVFAVVSLIVGLGALLFFGWSSKRSFSPLIRLGWLRDPMVLLHLIAYMLLPIVGIGFGYVITNVAQLSLGISAFLSGALVLPGALIGAFFAQIGR
;
A
#
# COMPACT_ATOMS: atom_id res chain seq x y z
N VAL A 1 -12.46 -8.68 -16.77
CA VAL A 1 -11.77 -9.65 -15.89
C VAL A 1 -10.86 -8.94 -14.89
N GLY A 2 -10.06 -7.93 -15.31
CA GLY A 2 -9.12 -7.25 -14.42
C GLY A 2 -9.74 -6.56 -13.20
N SER A 3 -10.88 -5.87 -13.36
CA SER A 3 -11.55 -5.17 -12.25
C SER A 3 -12.09 -6.12 -11.18
N LEU A 4 -12.54 -7.30 -11.56
CA LEU A 4 -13.04 -8.31 -10.64
C LEU A 4 -11.89 -8.82 -9.73
N VAL A 5 -10.73 -9.07 -10.32
CA VAL A 5 -9.53 -9.49 -9.56
C VAL A 5 -9.09 -8.40 -8.58
N ILE A 6 -9.06 -7.14 -9.01
CA ILE A 6 -8.66 -6.00 -8.16
C ILE A 6 -9.62 -5.82 -6.98
N THR A 7 -10.92 -6.12 -7.15
CA THR A 7 -11.91 -5.96 -6.07
C THR A 7 -11.97 -7.18 -5.15
N VAL A 8 -11.86 -8.38 -5.69
CA VAL A 8 -12.01 -9.64 -4.93
C VAL A 8 -10.74 -10.03 -4.18
N ALA A 9 -9.56 -9.78 -4.75
CA ALA A 9 -8.30 -10.18 -4.12
C ALA A 9 -8.07 -9.53 -2.74
N PRO A 10 -8.28 -8.21 -2.53
CA PRO A 10 -8.16 -7.59 -1.21
C PRO A 10 -9.19 -8.12 -0.20
N ALA A 11 -10.33 -8.61 -0.68
CA ALA A 11 -11.38 -9.17 0.17
C ALA A 11 -11.03 -10.56 0.71
N ILE A 12 -10.47 -11.40 -0.16
CA ILE A 12 -10.06 -12.76 0.21
C ILE A 12 -8.79 -12.72 1.07
N GLY A 13 -7.92 -11.74 0.88
CA GLY A 13 -6.64 -11.62 1.57
C GLY A 13 -6.73 -11.78 3.10
N PRO A 14 -7.54 -10.97 3.81
CA PRO A 14 -7.68 -11.07 5.26
C PRO A 14 -8.21 -12.43 5.73
N THR A 15 -9.14 -13.02 4.98
CA THR A 15 -9.72 -14.33 5.33
C THR A 15 -8.71 -15.46 5.16
N VAL A 16 -7.99 -15.48 4.04
CA VAL A 16 -6.93 -16.48 3.79
C VAL A 16 -5.77 -16.24 4.76
N GLY A 17 -5.35 -15.00 4.97
CA GLY A 17 -4.32 -14.66 5.95
C GLY A 17 -4.70 -15.07 7.36
N GLY A 18 -5.95 -14.84 7.78
CA GLY A 18 -6.51 -15.28 9.05
C GLY A 18 -6.55 -16.82 9.19
N ALA A 19 -6.93 -17.53 8.12
CA ALA A 19 -6.92 -19.01 8.09
C ALA A 19 -5.49 -19.56 8.23
N VAL A 20 -4.54 -19.02 7.49
CA VAL A 20 -3.13 -19.45 7.55
C VAL A 20 -2.53 -19.15 8.93
N SER A 21 -2.77 -17.97 9.49
CA SER A 21 -2.23 -17.56 10.78
C SER A 21 -2.87 -18.28 11.98
N SER A 22 -4.05 -18.90 11.81
CA SER A 22 -4.67 -19.75 12.84
C SER A 22 -4.04 -21.13 12.94
N ILE A 23 -3.38 -21.61 11.89
CA ILE A 23 -2.78 -22.95 11.81
C ILE A 23 -1.25 -22.90 11.83
N LEU A 24 -0.67 -21.86 11.21
CA LEU A 24 0.77 -21.70 11.01
C LEU A 24 1.27 -20.40 11.61
N PRO A 25 2.56 -20.31 11.98
CA PRO A 25 3.15 -19.04 12.38
C PRO A 25 3.01 -17.98 11.28
N TRP A 26 2.82 -16.71 11.64
CA TRP A 26 2.65 -15.58 10.72
C TRP A 26 3.71 -15.51 9.59
N ARG A 27 4.91 -16.03 9.87
CA ARG A 27 6.01 -16.10 8.88
C ARG A 27 5.71 -17.03 7.71
N ALA A 28 4.85 -18.03 7.91
CA ALA A 28 4.46 -18.98 6.86
C ALA A 28 3.71 -18.29 5.72
N ILE A 29 3.00 -17.19 5.98
CA ILE A 29 2.30 -16.41 4.96
C ILE A 29 3.29 -15.95 3.88
N PHE A 30 4.46 -15.42 4.29
CA PHE A 30 5.48 -14.96 3.34
C PHE A 30 6.11 -16.11 2.56
N VAL A 31 6.34 -17.25 3.24
CA VAL A 31 6.91 -18.45 2.59
C VAL A 31 5.96 -19.03 1.55
N ILE A 32 4.64 -18.99 1.79
CA ILE A 32 3.62 -19.47 0.85
C ILE A 32 3.48 -18.54 -0.37
N VAL A 33 3.58 -17.22 -0.15
CA VAL A 33 3.41 -16.23 -1.22
C VAL A 33 4.57 -16.27 -2.22
N ILE A 34 5.80 -16.53 -1.77
CA ILE A 34 6.99 -16.58 -2.65
C ILE A 34 6.84 -17.62 -3.78
N PRO A 35 6.52 -18.90 -3.53
CA PRO A 35 6.30 -19.88 -4.60
C PRO A 35 5.17 -19.47 -5.55
N ILE A 36 4.09 -18.90 -5.04
CA ILE A 36 2.96 -18.44 -5.87
C ILE A 36 3.41 -17.37 -6.85
N ILE A 37 4.19 -16.39 -6.38
CA ILE A 37 4.73 -15.34 -7.26
C ILE A 37 5.69 -15.94 -8.29
N LEU A 38 6.60 -16.81 -7.88
CA LEU A 38 7.61 -17.37 -8.77
C LEU A 38 7.04 -18.37 -9.78
N LEU A 39 6.09 -19.21 -9.37
CA LEU A 39 5.57 -20.30 -10.22
C LEU A 39 4.35 -19.89 -11.04
N VAL A 40 3.58 -18.90 -10.59
CA VAL A 40 2.35 -18.47 -11.27
C VAL A 40 2.51 -17.08 -11.87
N SER A 41 2.79 -16.07 -11.05
CA SER A 41 2.78 -14.68 -11.50
C SER A 41 3.92 -14.37 -12.46
N LEU A 42 5.11 -14.89 -12.21
CA LEU A 42 6.27 -14.64 -13.07
C LEU A 42 6.11 -15.27 -14.46
N PRO A 43 5.77 -16.56 -14.63
CA PRO A 43 5.60 -17.15 -15.97
C PRO A 43 4.41 -16.54 -16.73
N VAL A 44 3.31 -16.23 -16.04
CA VAL A 44 2.17 -15.56 -16.67
C VAL A 44 2.55 -14.14 -17.11
N GLY A 45 3.24 -13.39 -16.27
CA GLY A 45 3.76 -12.06 -16.62
C GLY A 45 4.68 -12.10 -17.83
N LEU A 46 5.64 -13.02 -17.85
CA LEU A 46 6.57 -13.16 -18.97
C LEU A 46 5.91 -13.57 -20.29
N LYS A 47 4.81 -14.31 -20.25
CA LYS A 47 4.06 -14.73 -21.45
C LYS A 47 3.02 -13.70 -21.91
N CYS A 48 2.39 -12.99 -20.98
CA CYS A 48 1.27 -12.10 -21.28
C CYS A 48 1.70 -10.63 -21.48
N VAL A 49 2.87 -10.25 -20.96
CA VAL A 49 3.40 -8.90 -21.20
C VAL A 49 4.01 -8.89 -22.60
N GLU A 50 3.36 -8.19 -23.54
CA GLU A 50 3.95 -7.88 -24.83
C GLU A 50 5.32 -7.22 -24.62
N GLN A 51 6.35 -7.82 -25.20
CA GLN A 51 7.69 -7.24 -25.19
C GLN A 51 7.68 -6.02 -26.13
N HIS A 52 7.14 -4.92 -25.63
CA HIS A 52 7.29 -3.64 -26.31
C HIS A 52 8.77 -3.28 -26.29
N ARG A 53 9.41 -3.36 -27.44
CA ARG A 53 10.78 -2.83 -27.57
C ARG A 53 10.68 -1.33 -27.35
N PRO A 54 11.34 -0.77 -26.32
CA PRO A 54 11.31 0.67 -26.10
C PRO A 54 11.87 1.35 -27.36
N THR A 55 11.06 2.19 -27.98
CA THR A 55 11.42 2.94 -29.19
C THR A 55 12.43 4.06 -28.88
N GLU A 56 12.57 4.40 -27.61
CA GLU A 56 13.59 5.32 -27.09
C GLU A 56 14.28 4.68 -25.89
N GLU A 57 15.59 4.86 -25.78
CA GLU A 57 16.37 4.45 -24.61
C GLU A 57 15.86 5.17 -23.36
N ALA A 58 14.85 4.60 -22.71
CA ALA A 58 14.37 5.08 -21.42
C ALA A 58 15.44 4.82 -20.36
N ARG A 59 16.39 5.74 -20.22
CA ARG A 59 17.38 5.68 -19.13
C ARG A 59 16.69 6.00 -17.83
N LEU A 60 16.53 4.97 -16.98
CA LEU A 60 16.09 5.17 -15.61
C LEU A 60 17.07 6.09 -14.90
N ASN A 61 16.60 7.25 -14.47
CA ASN A 61 17.39 8.13 -13.61
C ASN A 61 17.42 7.52 -12.20
N SER A 62 18.47 6.75 -11.91
CA SER A 62 18.65 6.04 -10.65
C SER A 62 18.58 6.97 -9.43
N LEU A 63 19.04 8.23 -9.56
CA LEU A 63 18.97 9.22 -8.51
C LEU A 63 17.53 9.62 -8.18
N GLN A 64 16.68 9.79 -9.19
CA GLN A 64 15.25 10.05 -9.00
C GLN A 64 14.53 8.85 -8.41
N PHE A 65 14.87 7.64 -8.86
CA PHE A 65 14.32 6.42 -8.31
C PHE A 65 14.66 6.26 -6.82
N VAL A 66 15.92 6.42 -6.44
CA VAL A 66 16.34 6.37 -5.03
C VAL A 66 15.66 7.45 -4.21
N SER A 67 15.54 8.68 -4.72
CA SER A 67 14.90 9.77 -3.96
C SER A 67 13.42 9.53 -3.72
N ILE A 68 12.67 8.96 -4.67
CA ILE A 68 11.25 8.64 -4.45
C ILE A 68 11.08 7.46 -3.49
N VAL A 69 11.96 6.46 -3.57
CA VAL A 69 11.97 5.35 -2.60
C VAL A 69 12.24 5.86 -1.18
N LEU A 70 13.25 6.71 -1.00
CA LEU A 70 13.55 7.34 0.29
C LEU A 70 12.40 8.21 0.80
N ALA A 71 11.72 8.95 -0.07
CA ALA A 71 10.55 9.74 0.29
C ALA A 71 9.40 8.85 0.81
N LEU A 72 9.10 7.76 0.12
CA LEU A 72 8.07 6.80 0.52
C LEU A 72 8.43 6.08 1.81
N CYS A 73 9.66 5.60 1.94
CA CYS A 73 10.14 4.97 3.17
C CYS A 73 10.09 5.93 4.36
N GLY A 74 10.51 7.18 4.16
CA GLY A 74 10.45 8.23 5.20
C GLY A 74 9.02 8.51 5.65
N LEU A 75 8.07 8.60 4.71
CA LEU A 75 6.66 8.81 5.03
C LEU A 75 6.05 7.62 5.79
N VAL A 76 6.31 6.38 5.35
CA VAL A 76 5.82 5.17 6.02
C VAL A 76 6.39 5.07 7.44
N MET A 77 7.69 5.32 7.61
CA MET A 77 8.33 5.34 8.92
C MET A 77 7.79 6.44 9.83
N PHE A 78 7.53 7.63 9.28
CA PHE A 78 6.89 8.71 10.02
C PHE A 78 5.52 8.28 10.55
N LEU A 79 4.64 7.76 9.68
CA LEU A 79 3.29 7.33 10.07
C LEU A 79 3.32 6.23 11.13
N ASN A 80 4.22 5.25 10.96
CA ASN A 80 4.41 4.17 11.93
C ASN A 80 4.86 4.69 13.29
N GLN A 81 5.92 5.48 13.32
CA GLN A 81 6.49 6.00 14.58
C GLN A 81 5.58 7.04 15.24
N ALA A 82 4.86 7.84 14.46
CA ALA A 82 3.86 8.75 14.99
C ALA A 82 2.72 7.97 15.69
N GLY A 83 2.25 6.87 15.09
CA GLY A 83 1.26 5.99 15.70
C GLY A 83 1.76 5.38 17.02
N VAL A 84 3.00 4.89 17.06
CA VAL A 84 3.62 4.37 18.30
C VAL A 84 3.78 5.47 19.35
N ALA A 85 4.18 6.67 18.97
CA ALA A 85 4.33 7.80 19.90
C ALA A 85 2.97 8.20 20.52
N VAL A 86 1.92 8.27 19.69
CA VAL A 86 0.55 8.58 20.17
C VAL A 86 0.04 7.49 21.11
N SER A 87 0.20 6.22 20.77
CA SER A 87 -0.24 5.11 21.62
C SER A 87 0.52 5.07 22.96
N ALA A 88 1.84 5.34 22.96
CA ALA A 88 2.62 5.45 24.17
C ALA A 88 2.18 6.63 25.06
N ALA A 89 1.91 7.79 24.45
CA ALA A 89 1.41 8.97 25.17
C ALA A 89 0.04 8.71 25.83
N VAL A 90 -0.87 8.03 25.12
CA VAL A 90 -2.20 7.69 25.64
C VAL A 90 -2.13 6.68 26.80
N SER A 91 -1.18 5.72 26.74
CA SER A 91 -0.98 4.72 27.78
C SER A 91 -0.11 5.20 28.97
N GLY A 92 0.30 6.48 28.98
CA GLY A 92 1.14 7.05 30.07
C GLY A 92 2.62 6.64 30.00
N GLY A 93 3.06 6.08 28.87
CA GLY A 93 4.45 5.70 28.62
C GLY A 93 5.29 6.84 28.04
N SER A 94 6.61 6.62 27.93
CA SER A 94 7.53 7.58 27.32
C SER A 94 7.45 7.50 25.79
N ALA A 95 6.97 8.56 25.15
CA ALA A 95 6.83 8.67 23.70
C ALA A 95 8.06 9.32 23.01
N THR A 96 9.04 9.77 23.78
CA THR A 96 10.13 10.64 23.29
C THR A 96 10.96 10.00 22.17
N VAL A 97 11.36 8.76 22.29
CA VAL A 97 12.18 8.07 21.29
C VAL A 97 11.40 7.92 19.98
N SER A 98 10.17 7.43 20.05
CA SER A 98 9.31 7.26 18.87
C SER A 98 8.98 8.60 18.20
N ALA A 99 8.75 9.64 18.99
CA ALA A 99 8.51 11.00 18.47
C ALA A 99 9.74 11.56 17.74
N VAL A 100 10.93 11.37 18.29
CA VAL A 100 12.19 11.80 17.63
C VAL A 100 12.37 11.06 16.30
N PHE A 101 12.19 9.73 16.30
CA PHE A 101 12.26 8.94 15.05
C PHE A 101 11.18 9.35 14.03
N ALA A 102 9.98 9.69 14.48
CA ALA A 102 8.94 10.21 13.61
C ALA A 102 9.36 11.53 12.95
N VAL A 103 9.87 12.49 13.72
CA VAL A 103 10.32 13.78 13.19
C VAL A 103 11.49 13.61 12.22
N VAL A 104 12.48 12.79 12.56
CA VAL A 104 13.64 12.54 11.69
C VAL A 104 13.20 11.89 10.38
N SER A 105 12.35 10.88 10.43
CA SER A 105 11.85 10.21 9.22
C SER A 105 10.97 11.12 8.35
N LEU A 106 10.21 12.03 8.97
CA LEU A 106 9.47 13.06 8.24
C LEU A 106 10.40 14.03 7.51
N ILE A 107 11.44 14.52 8.19
CA ILE A 107 12.42 15.44 7.59
C ILE A 107 13.15 14.77 6.42
N VAL A 108 13.60 13.53 6.59
CA VAL A 108 14.26 12.76 5.52
C VAL A 108 13.30 12.51 4.36
N GLY A 109 12.06 12.09 4.64
CA GLY A 109 11.04 11.84 3.63
C GLY A 109 10.67 13.09 2.83
N LEU A 110 10.42 14.21 3.51
CA LEU A 110 10.13 15.50 2.85
C LEU A 110 11.35 16.03 2.08
N GLY A 111 12.54 15.94 2.64
CA GLY A 111 13.77 16.33 1.96
C GLY A 111 13.99 15.53 0.66
N ALA A 112 13.80 14.22 0.71
CA ALA A 112 13.88 13.35 -0.46
C ALA A 112 12.78 13.67 -1.50
N LEU A 113 11.55 13.98 -1.06
CA LEU A 113 10.45 14.37 -1.94
C LEU A 113 10.72 15.71 -2.64
N LEU A 114 11.21 16.70 -1.90
CA LEU A 114 11.60 18.01 -2.46
C LEU A 114 12.76 17.86 -3.46
N PHE A 115 13.75 17.04 -3.12
CA PHE A 115 14.85 16.73 -4.02
C PHE A 115 14.38 16.02 -5.29
N PHE A 116 13.46 15.04 -5.16
CA PHE A 116 12.82 14.39 -6.30
C PHE A 116 12.11 15.41 -7.20
N GLY A 117 11.30 16.30 -6.62
CA GLY A 117 10.58 17.33 -7.36
C GLY A 117 11.52 18.30 -8.09
N TRP A 118 12.61 18.71 -7.44
CA TRP A 118 13.62 19.56 -8.03
C TRP A 118 14.40 18.86 -9.17
N SER A 119 14.82 17.61 -8.93
CA SER A 119 15.53 16.80 -9.92
C SER A 119 14.64 16.48 -11.12
N SER A 120 13.35 16.17 -10.92
CA SER A 120 12.39 15.92 -12.00
C SER A 120 12.19 17.12 -12.91
N LYS A 121 12.18 18.34 -12.36
CA LYS A 121 12.05 19.57 -13.15
C LYS A 121 13.29 19.87 -14.02
N ARG A 122 14.46 19.40 -13.60
CA ARG A 122 15.73 19.63 -14.31
C ARG A 122 16.14 18.52 -15.25
N SER A 123 15.49 17.36 -15.14
CA SER A 123 15.82 16.20 -15.96
C SER A 123 15.16 16.28 -17.33
N PHE A 124 15.91 15.95 -18.36
CA PHE A 124 15.41 15.84 -19.73
C PHE A 124 14.45 14.64 -19.89
N SER A 125 14.65 13.57 -19.10
CA SER A 125 13.78 12.39 -19.06
C SER A 125 13.37 12.13 -17.59
N PRO A 126 12.34 12.84 -17.09
CA PRO A 126 11.90 12.66 -15.72
C PRO A 126 11.16 11.33 -15.54
N LEU A 127 11.38 10.68 -14.40
CA LEU A 127 10.68 9.44 -14.02
C LEU A 127 9.15 9.66 -13.97
N ILE A 128 8.73 10.83 -13.46
CA ILE A 128 7.34 11.26 -13.42
C ILE A 128 7.26 12.69 -13.96
N ARG A 129 6.40 12.90 -14.95
CA ARG A 129 6.12 14.24 -15.49
C ARG A 129 5.20 14.99 -14.53
N LEU A 130 5.77 15.77 -13.62
CA LEU A 130 5.01 16.57 -12.63
C LEU A 130 4.06 17.60 -13.27
N GLY A 131 4.19 17.86 -14.57
CA GLY A 131 3.28 18.74 -15.31
C GLY A 131 1.83 18.27 -15.28
N TRP A 132 1.60 16.97 -15.20
CA TRP A 132 0.23 16.40 -15.12
C TRP A 132 -0.49 16.77 -13.82
N LEU A 133 0.23 17.05 -12.74
CA LEU A 133 -0.36 17.51 -11.48
C LEU A 133 -0.98 18.93 -11.57
N ARG A 134 -0.72 19.66 -12.66
CA ARG A 134 -1.35 20.96 -12.91
C ARG A 134 -2.76 20.82 -13.48
N ASP A 135 -3.11 19.66 -14.03
CA ASP A 135 -4.45 19.39 -14.50
C ASP A 135 -5.34 19.07 -13.28
N PRO A 136 -6.38 19.86 -13.02
CA PRO A 136 -7.27 19.68 -11.87
C PRO A 136 -8.01 18.34 -11.93
N MET A 137 -8.30 17.82 -13.14
CA MET A 137 -8.92 16.50 -13.30
C MET A 137 -8.00 15.38 -12.86
N VAL A 138 -6.72 15.43 -13.25
CA VAL A 138 -5.72 14.44 -12.85
C VAL A 138 -5.51 14.49 -11.34
N LEU A 139 -5.42 15.71 -10.78
CA LEU A 139 -5.25 15.89 -9.33
C LEU A 139 -6.44 15.35 -8.55
N LEU A 140 -7.67 15.62 -9.00
CA LEU A 140 -8.89 15.11 -8.38
C LEU A 140 -8.93 13.58 -8.38
N HIS A 141 -8.61 12.95 -9.51
CA HIS A 141 -8.54 11.49 -9.61
C HIS A 141 -7.46 10.92 -8.69
N LEU A 142 -6.28 11.53 -8.63
CA LEU A 142 -5.20 11.09 -7.76
C LEU A 142 -5.61 11.15 -6.27
N ILE A 143 -6.24 12.25 -5.85
CA ILE A 143 -6.76 12.41 -4.48
C ILE A 143 -7.82 11.35 -4.20
N ALA A 144 -8.77 11.13 -5.10
CA ALA A 144 -9.80 10.10 -4.94
C ALA A 144 -9.18 8.70 -4.81
N TYR A 145 -8.21 8.36 -5.67
CA TYR A 145 -7.49 7.09 -5.60
C TYR A 145 -6.66 6.92 -4.32
N MET A 146 -6.22 8.00 -3.70
CA MET A 146 -5.55 7.95 -2.40
C MET A 146 -6.53 7.81 -1.23
N LEU A 147 -7.65 8.52 -1.27
CA LEU A 147 -8.63 8.52 -0.18
C LEU A 147 -9.40 7.19 -0.07
N LEU A 148 -9.79 6.60 -1.21
CA LEU A 148 -10.56 5.36 -1.23
C LEU A 148 -9.87 4.21 -0.47
N PRO A 149 -8.58 3.89 -0.73
CA PRO A 149 -7.89 2.85 0.02
C PRO A 149 -7.71 3.19 1.50
N ILE A 150 -7.46 4.46 1.84
CA ILE A 150 -7.30 4.89 3.23
C ILE A 150 -8.57 4.58 4.02
N VAL A 151 -9.73 4.95 3.48
CA VAL A 151 -11.03 4.68 4.12
C VAL A 151 -11.31 3.18 4.16
N GLY A 152 -11.18 2.47 3.03
CA GLY A 152 -11.51 1.04 2.93
C GLY A 152 -10.61 0.16 3.79
N ILE A 153 -9.30 0.33 3.69
CA ILE A 153 -8.31 -0.45 4.45
C ILE A 153 -8.36 -0.06 5.92
N GLY A 154 -8.47 1.25 6.23
CA GLY A 154 -8.56 1.74 7.59
C GLY A 154 -9.79 1.19 8.31
N PHE A 155 -10.96 1.21 7.66
CA PHE A 155 -12.19 0.64 8.21
C PHE A 155 -12.08 -0.87 8.44
N GLY A 156 -11.56 -1.61 7.45
CA GLY A 156 -11.31 -3.05 7.57
C GLY A 156 -10.35 -3.37 8.71
N TYR A 157 -9.27 -2.60 8.86
CA TYR A 157 -8.31 -2.75 9.94
C TYR A 157 -8.95 -2.54 11.33
N VAL A 158 -9.73 -1.48 11.49
CA VAL A 158 -10.42 -1.17 12.77
C VAL A 158 -11.40 -2.29 13.12
N ILE A 159 -12.26 -2.72 12.19
CA ILE A 159 -13.21 -3.80 12.43
C ILE A 159 -12.48 -5.08 12.86
N THR A 160 -11.43 -5.47 12.12
CA THR A 160 -10.68 -6.69 12.40
C THR A 160 -10.01 -6.65 13.78
N ASN A 161 -9.41 -5.50 14.16
CA ASN A 161 -8.79 -5.34 15.48
C ASN A 161 -9.81 -5.32 16.61
N VAL A 162 -10.92 -4.60 16.47
CA VAL A 162 -11.99 -4.60 17.49
C VAL A 162 -12.55 -6.01 17.65
N ALA A 163 -12.81 -6.74 16.57
CA ALA A 163 -13.30 -8.10 16.62
C ALA A 163 -12.34 -9.04 17.37
N GLN A 164 -11.03 -8.93 17.13
CA GLN A 164 -10.05 -9.81 17.78
C GLN A 164 -9.75 -9.39 19.21
N LEU A 165 -9.51 -8.10 19.47
CA LEU A 165 -9.03 -7.62 20.78
C LEU A 165 -10.17 -7.41 21.79
N SER A 166 -11.34 -6.95 21.33
CA SER A 166 -12.47 -6.63 22.22
C SER A 166 -13.48 -7.78 22.33
N LEU A 167 -13.72 -8.53 21.24
CA LEU A 167 -14.71 -9.60 21.21
C LEU A 167 -14.08 -11.00 21.29
N GLY A 168 -12.76 -11.11 21.25
CA GLY A 168 -12.05 -12.39 21.31
C GLY A 168 -12.31 -13.31 20.10
N ILE A 169 -12.78 -12.75 18.99
CA ILE A 169 -13.09 -13.52 17.77
C ILE A 169 -11.78 -13.98 17.11
N SER A 170 -11.76 -15.22 16.59
CA SER A 170 -10.58 -15.76 15.92
C SER A 170 -10.16 -14.92 14.70
N ALA A 171 -8.87 -14.97 14.35
CA ALA A 171 -8.32 -14.25 13.19
C ALA A 171 -9.03 -14.64 11.87
N PHE A 172 -9.43 -15.91 11.73
CA PHE A 172 -10.21 -16.38 10.59
C PHE A 172 -11.58 -15.71 10.50
N LEU A 173 -12.34 -15.73 11.59
CA LEU A 173 -13.70 -15.15 11.63
C LEU A 173 -13.66 -13.63 11.47
N SER A 174 -12.69 -12.96 12.08
CA SER A 174 -12.55 -11.50 11.94
C SER A 174 -12.19 -11.10 10.50
N GLY A 175 -11.38 -11.89 9.79
CA GLY A 175 -11.13 -11.72 8.36
C GLY A 175 -12.40 -11.98 7.52
N ALA A 176 -13.19 -12.98 7.89
CA ALA A 176 -14.43 -13.31 7.20
C ALA A 176 -15.51 -12.21 7.34
N LEU A 177 -15.48 -11.39 8.40
CA LEU A 177 -16.42 -10.26 8.55
C LEU A 177 -16.30 -9.22 7.42
N VAL A 178 -15.15 -9.13 6.77
CA VAL A 178 -14.93 -8.18 5.67
C VAL A 178 -15.46 -8.71 4.33
N LEU A 179 -15.62 -10.04 4.20
CA LEU A 179 -16.05 -10.68 2.95
C LEU A 179 -17.40 -10.18 2.41
N PRO A 180 -18.48 -10.05 3.20
CA PRO A 180 -19.77 -9.63 2.67
C PRO A 180 -19.72 -8.26 1.99
N GLY A 181 -19.04 -7.30 2.62
CA GLY A 181 -18.88 -5.95 2.05
C GLY A 181 -18.10 -5.97 0.74
N ALA A 182 -17.07 -6.77 0.68
CA ALA A 182 -16.24 -6.90 -0.52
C ALA A 182 -16.96 -7.63 -1.67
N LEU A 183 -17.77 -8.65 -1.36
CA LEU A 183 -18.59 -9.34 -2.37
C LEU A 183 -19.66 -8.42 -2.95
N ILE A 184 -20.32 -7.63 -2.10
CA ILE A 184 -21.28 -6.60 -2.53
C ILE A 184 -20.58 -5.56 -3.40
N GLY A 185 -19.42 -5.05 -2.98
CA GLY A 185 -18.62 -4.11 -3.76
C GLY A 185 -18.21 -4.68 -5.12
N ALA A 186 -17.77 -5.94 -5.18
CA ALA A 186 -17.43 -6.63 -6.42
C ALA A 186 -18.64 -6.78 -7.35
N PHE A 187 -19.81 -7.09 -6.80
CA PHE A 187 -21.07 -7.19 -7.56
C PHE A 187 -21.45 -5.85 -8.19
N PHE A 188 -21.47 -4.78 -7.42
CA PHE A 188 -21.79 -3.45 -7.94
C PHE A 188 -20.75 -2.93 -8.95
N ALA A 189 -19.47 -3.27 -8.78
CA ALA A 189 -18.43 -2.92 -9.74
C ALA A 189 -18.62 -3.59 -11.13
N GLN A 190 -19.40 -4.68 -11.21
CA GLN A 190 -19.74 -5.31 -12.50
C GLN A 190 -20.96 -4.66 -13.17
N ILE A 191 -21.89 -4.11 -12.38
CA ILE A 191 -23.13 -3.50 -12.91
C ILE A 191 -22.85 -2.07 -13.41
N GLY A 192 -21.88 -1.38 -12.82
CA GLY A 192 -21.50 0.00 -13.20
C GLY A 192 -20.67 0.13 -14.50
N ARG A 193 -20.61 -0.95 -15.29
CA ARG A 193 -20.00 -0.98 -16.62
C ARG A 193 -21.09 -0.94 -17.69
#